data_21ccc00fdb1f55a96304fa91502df316
#
_entry.id   21ccc00fdb1f55a96304fa91502df316
#
_cell.length_a   1.000
_cell.length_b   1.000
_cell.length_c   1.000
_cell.angle_alpha   90.00
_cell.angle_beta   90.00
_cell.angle_gamma   90.00
#
_symmetry.space_group_name_H-M   'P 1'
#
loop_
_entity.id
_entity.type
_entity.pdbx_description
1 polymer ?
#
loop_
_entity_poly.entity_id
_entity_poly.type
_entity_poly.pdbx_seq_one_letter_code
_entity_poly.pdbx_strand_id
1 'polypeptide(L)'
;LNGTTRKHISHIDYTTALGLQARIALVMEDWATAKKASEDAIATSKCTIAKVSEFKGLNSTSASNVMWGAEIISDQSGMYASLFSHMDATADKYGATARKQISKELYGKIGTEDERLVWWNPKDANNKDGGYQQEKFKFSDIQTWMGDYVWMRIEEMYLIAAEAECRLGNDAGAREYLMDLMSKRDASYNCAQKSGTSMG
;
A
#
# COMPACT_ATOMS: atom_id res chain seq x y z
N LEU A 1 -4.79 12.27 24.11
CA LEU A 1 -4.23 12.92 22.91
C LEU A 1 -5.27 13.84 22.27
N ASN A 2 -5.79 14.77 23.05
CA ASN A 2 -6.87 15.66 22.63
C ASN A 2 -6.31 16.75 21.68
N GLY A 3 -6.48 16.55 20.38
CA GLY A 3 -6.38 17.62 19.39
C GLY A 3 -4.99 18.21 19.13
N THR A 4 -3.92 17.62 19.65
CA THR A 4 -2.56 18.06 19.33
C THR A 4 -2.12 17.48 17.99
N THR A 5 -1.82 18.34 17.03
CA THR A 5 -1.20 17.94 15.78
C THR A 5 0.16 17.31 16.09
N ARG A 6 0.41 16.08 15.61
CA ARG A 6 1.74 15.46 15.74
C ARG A 6 2.78 16.31 15.04
N LYS A 7 3.99 16.35 15.59
CA LYS A 7 5.11 17.11 15.01
C LYS A 7 5.75 16.42 13.82
N HIS A 8 5.79 15.08 13.83
CA HIS A 8 6.42 14.25 12.81
C HIS A 8 5.53 13.09 12.43
N ILE A 9 5.60 12.68 11.19
CA ILE A 9 4.85 11.54 10.65
C ILE A 9 5.21 10.22 11.35
N SER A 10 6.37 10.13 11.98
CA SER A 10 6.82 8.96 12.76
C SER A 10 6.16 8.86 14.14
N HIS A 11 5.56 9.94 14.63
CA HIS A 11 4.84 9.91 15.90
C HIS A 11 3.46 9.26 15.72
N ILE A 12 3.07 8.47 16.71
CA ILE A 12 1.73 7.87 16.74
C ILE A 12 0.75 8.93 17.21
N ASP A 13 -0.19 9.30 16.34
CA ASP A 13 -1.37 10.10 16.69
C ASP A 13 -2.60 9.20 16.91
N TYR A 14 -3.74 9.82 17.16
CA TYR A 14 -4.99 9.09 17.39
C TYR A 14 -5.38 8.21 16.20
N THR A 15 -5.28 8.75 14.99
CA THR A 15 -5.63 8.01 13.76
C THR A 15 -4.69 6.84 13.53
N THR A 16 -3.40 7.01 13.76
CA THR A 16 -2.42 5.92 13.70
C THR A 16 -2.70 4.84 14.75
N ALA A 17 -3.08 5.25 15.97
CA ALA A 17 -3.45 4.29 17.02
C ALA A 17 -4.68 3.46 16.64
N LEU A 18 -5.69 4.08 16.03
CA LEU A 18 -6.86 3.38 15.49
C LEU A 18 -6.45 2.38 14.37
N GLY A 19 -5.55 2.79 13.48
CA GLY A 19 -5.03 1.90 12.44
C GLY A 19 -4.28 0.70 13.02
N LEU A 20 -3.49 0.89 14.08
CA LEU A 20 -2.83 -0.22 14.79
C LEU A 20 -3.84 -1.13 15.47
N GLN A 21 -4.88 -0.56 16.09
CA GLN A 21 -5.98 -1.33 16.67
C GLN A 21 -6.69 -2.17 15.60
N ALA A 22 -6.98 -1.59 14.44
CA ALA A 22 -7.60 -2.30 13.33
C ALA A 22 -6.75 -3.49 12.85
N ARG A 23 -5.42 -3.31 12.71
CA ARG A 23 -4.49 -4.40 12.37
C ARG A 23 -4.50 -5.54 13.40
N ILE A 24 -4.46 -5.20 14.68
CA ILE A 24 -4.46 -6.19 15.77
C ILE A 24 -5.78 -6.94 15.76
N ALA A 25 -6.91 -6.23 15.71
CA ALA A 25 -8.24 -6.83 15.68
C ALA A 25 -8.44 -7.75 14.47
N LEU A 26 -7.93 -7.35 13.29
CA LEU A 26 -7.96 -8.18 12.08
C LEU A 26 -7.24 -9.52 12.30
N VAL A 27 -6.02 -9.48 12.86
CA VAL A 27 -5.23 -10.71 13.12
C VAL A 27 -5.87 -11.58 14.20
N MET A 28 -6.56 -10.97 15.16
CA MET A 28 -7.32 -11.66 16.21
C MET A 28 -8.68 -12.17 15.72
N GLU A 29 -9.06 -11.90 14.48
CA GLU A 29 -10.39 -12.19 13.93
C GLU A 29 -11.55 -11.54 14.71
N ASP A 30 -11.26 -10.46 15.44
CA ASP A 30 -12.28 -9.61 16.08
C ASP A 30 -12.83 -8.63 15.04
N TRP A 31 -13.73 -9.16 14.19
CA TRP A 31 -14.25 -8.44 13.03
C TRP A 31 -15.01 -7.17 13.41
N ALA A 32 -15.70 -7.20 14.55
CA ALA A 32 -16.45 -6.03 15.02
C ALA A 32 -15.51 -4.87 15.42
N THR A 33 -14.44 -5.19 16.15
CA THR A 33 -13.41 -4.20 16.51
C THR A 33 -12.60 -3.78 15.28
N ALA A 34 -12.23 -4.70 14.39
CA ALA A 34 -11.50 -4.40 13.16
C ALA A 34 -12.27 -3.41 12.27
N LYS A 35 -13.58 -3.66 12.06
CA LYS A 35 -14.48 -2.77 11.35
C LYS A 35 -14.48 -1.38 12.00
N LYS A 36 -14.87 -1.33 13.27
CA LYS A 36 -15.02 -0.04 13.97
C LYS A 36 -13.74 0.78 13.96
N ALA A 37 -12.59 0.17 14.28
CA ALA A 37 -11.33 0.88 14.36
C ALA A 37 -10.86 1.38 12.97
N SER A 38 -11.07 0.61 11.92
CA SER A 38 -10.72 1.02 10.55
C SER A 38 -11.65 2.14 10.05
N GLU A 39 -12.95 2.07 10.31
CA GLU A 39 -13.92 3.13 9.99
C GLU A 39 -13.61 4.44 10.74
N ASP A 40 -13.33 4.36 12.04
CA ASP A 40 -12.93 5.52 12.84
C ASP A 40 -11.60 6.12 12.34
N ALA A 41 -10.66 5.28 11.91
CA ALA A 41 -9.40 5.73 11.31
C ALA A 41 -9.65 6.47 9.99
N ILE A 42 -10.51 5.95 9.11
CA ILE A 42 -10.91 6.61 7.86
C ILE A 42 -11.58 7.96 8.15
N ALA A 43 -12.54 7.98 9.06
CA ALA A 43 -13.33 9.18 9.38
C ALA A 43 -12.50 10.30 10.02
N THR A 44 -11.47 9.95 10.81
CA THR A 44 -10.63 10.93 11.53
C THR A 44 -9.36 11.30 10.79
N SER A 45 -8.98 10.52 9.76
CA SER A 45 -7.77 10.78 8.97
C SER A 45 -7.93 11.99 8.06
N LYS A 46 -6.83 12.70 7.86
CA LYS A 46 -6.70 13.69 6.78
C LYS A 46 -6.13 13.08 5.50
N CYS A 47 -5.77 11.79 5.54
CA CYS A 47 -5.25 11.08 4.39
C CYS A 47 -6.37 10.75 3.40
N THR A 48 -6.01 10.65 2.14
CA THR A 48 -6.93 10.29 1.06
C THR A 48 -6.37 9.10 0.29
N ILE A 49 -7.24 8.30 -0.34
CA ILE A 49 -6.79 7.24 -1.24
C ILE A 49 -6.03 7.90 -2.40
N ALA A 50 -4.75 7.62 -2.53
CA ALA A 50 -3.92 8.19 -3.58
C ALA A 50 -4.12 7.45 -4.91
N LYS A 51 -4.00 8.16 -6.04
CA LYS A 51 -3.95 7.54 -7.37
C LYS A 51 -2.62 6.84 -7.58
N VAL A 52 -2.56 5.89 -8.51
CA VAL A 52 -1.31 5.18 -8.83
C VAL A 52 -0.20 6.13 -9.26
N SER A 53 -0.53 7.18 -10.01
CA SER A 53 0.41 8.22 -10.46
C SER A 53 1.08 9.01 -9.32
N GLU A 54 0.49 8.99 -8.11
CA GLU A 54 1.02 9.64 -6.91
C GLU A 54 2.01 8.76 -6.15
N PHE A 55 2.13 7.47 -6.50
CA PHE A 55 3.07 6.52 -5.90
C PHE A 55 4.36 6.38 -6.72
N LYS A 56 5.21 7.34 -6.65
CA LYS A 56 6.52 7.26 -7.32
C LYS A 56 7.54 6.59 -6.39
N GLY A 57 7.55 5.27 -6.35
CA GLY A 57 8.52 4.52 -5.58
C GLY A 57 8.08 4.13 -4.16
N LEU A 58 6.92 4.59 -3.69
CA LEU A 58 6.41 4.41 -2.31
C LEU A 58 7.49 4.74 -1.26
N ASN A 59 8.16 5.84 -1.45
CA ASN A 59 9.38 6.26 -0.77
C ASN A 59 9.26 7.66 -0.13
N SER A 60 8.06 8.19 0.01
CA SER A 60 7.82 9.50 0.61
C SER A 60 6.68 9.44 1.62
N THR A 61 6.95 9.92 2.83
CA THR A 61 5.96 10.10 3.88
C THR A 61 5.05 11.30 3.65
N SER A 62 5.39 12.19 2.70
CA SER A 62 4.56 13.33 2.33
C SER A 62 3.42 12.99 1.36
N ALA A 63 3.32 11.73 0.89
CA ALA A 63 2.22 11.30 0.05
C ALA A 63 0.88 11.38 0.78
N SER A 64 -0.17 11.78 0.06
CA SER A 64 -1.51 12.09 0.61
C SER A 64 -2.16 10.93 1.37
N ASN A 65 -1.72 9.71 1.12
CA ASN A 65 -2.27 8.49 1.68
C ASN A 65 -1.47 7.92 2.87
N VAL A 66 -0.36 8.54 3.26
CA VAL A 66 0.49 8.02 4.33
C VAL A 66 -0.02 8.46 5.70
N MET A 67 -0.45 7.48 6.49
CA MET A 67 -0.88 7.67 7.86
C MET A 67 0.30 7.67 8.83
N TRP A 68 1.31 6.82 8.58
CA TRP A 68 2.44 6.62 9.47
C TRP A 68 3.67 6.15 8.71
N GLY A 69 4.84 6.69 9.06
CA GLY A 69 6.08 6.36 8.41
C GLY A 69 7.28 7.03 9.11
N ALA A 70 8.47 6.81 8.60
CA ALA A 70 9.68 7.48 9.05
C ALA A 70 10.33 8.20 7.89
N GLU A 71 10.60 9.49 8.08
CA GLU A 71 11.46 10.27 7.21
C GLU A 71 12.91 9.83 7.40
N ILE A 72 13.62 9.62 6.31
CA ILE A 72 15.04 9.25 6.31
C ILE A 72 15.84 10.48 5.91
N ILE A 73 16.69 10.95 6.81
CA ILE A 73 17.60 12.06 6.56
C ILE A 73 18.95 11.56 6.00
N SER A 74 19.71 12.44 5.40
CA SER A 74 20.99 12.13 4.74
C SER A 74 21.96 11.35 5.63
N ASP A 75 22.04 11.70 6.91
CA ASP A 75 22.91 11.03 7.88
C ASP A 75 22.50 9.57 8.17
N GLN A 76 21.26 9.20 7.85
CA GLN A 76 20.70 7.87 8.01
C GLN A 76 20.68 7.08 6.70
N SER A 77 20.96 7.72 5.56
CA SER A 77 20.81 7.13 4.21
C SER A 77 21.91 6.13 3.85
N GLY A 78 23.01 6.08 4.59
CA GLY A 78 24.15 5.19 4.33
C GLY A 78 23.89 3.69 4.55
N MET A 79 22.65 3.28 4.71
CA MET A 79 22.29 1.88 4.94
C MET A 79 22.25 1.10 3.63
N TYR A 80 23.36 0.46 3.30
CA TYR A 80 23.49 -0.39 2.11
C TYR A 80 22.41 -1.47 2.01
N ALA A 81 21.99 -2.04 3.12
CA ALA A 81 20.98 -3.09 3.22
C ALA A 81 19.58 -2.57 3.57
N SER A 82 19.23 -1.34 3.15
CA SER A 82 17.90 -0.78 3.35
C SER A 82 16.82 -1.55 2.58
N LEU A 83 15.53 -1.32 2.93
CA LEU A 83 14.40 -1.90 2.18
C LEU A 83 14.56 -1.64 0.67
N PHE A 84 14.86 -0.41 0.28
CA PHE A 84 14.94 -0.04 -1.13
C PHE A 84 16.15 -0.67 -1.83
N SER A 85 17.27 -0.90 -1.13
CA SER A 85 18.39 -1.63 -1.73
C SER A 85 18.06 -3.08 -2.07
N HIS A 86 17.10 -3.69 -1.36
CA HIS A 86 16.59 -5.02 -1.65
C HIS A 86 15.47 -5.03 -2.71
N MET A 87 14.75 -3.92 -2.86
CA MET A 87 13.58 -3.84 -3.72
C MET A 87 13.88 -3.19 -5.07
N ASP A 88 14.67 -2.11 -5.08
CA ASP A 88 14.94 -1.34 -6.29
C ASP A 88 16.01 -2.02 -7.15
N ALA A 89 15.59 -2.58 -8.27
CA ALA A 89 16.50 -3.26 -9.20
C ALA A 89 17.35 -2.30 -10.03
N THR A 90 17.02 -1.01 -10.05
CA THR A 90 17.79 0.00 -10.79
C THR A 90 18.97 0.54 -9.99
N ALA A 91 19.02 0.23 -8.70
CA ALA A 91 19.98 0.80 -7.76
C ALA A 91 21.35 0.09 -7.73
N ASP A 92 21.57 -0.92 -8.56
CA ASP A 92 22.80 -1.73 -8.58
C ASP A 92 23.21 -2.24 -7.17
N LYS A 93 22.22 -2.70 -6.41
CA LYS A 93 22.35 -3.29 -5.07
C LYS A 93 21.71 -4.68 -5.06
N TYR A 94 21.28 -5.16 -3.90
CA TYR A 94 20.68 -6.48 -3.77
C TYR A 94 19.43 -6.67 -4.65
N GLY A 95 18.64 -5.61 -4.88
CA GLY A 95 17.49 -5.64 -5.77
C GLY A 95 17.84 -5.92 -7.23
N ALA A 96 19.04 -5.53 -7.68
CA ALA A 96 19.49 -5.80 -9.03
C ALA A 96 19.87 -7.27 -9.27
N THR A 97 20.35 -7.96 -8.22
CA THR A 97 20.75 -9.36 -8.29
C THR A 97 19.65 -10.33 -7.87
N ALA A 98 18.82 -9.93 -6.90
CA ALA A 98 17.70 -10.72 -6.37
C ALA A 98 16.36 -10.00 -6.64
N ARG A 99 15.99 -9.95 -7.91
CA ARG A 99 14.83 -9.19 -8.40
C ARG A 99 13.51 -9.69 -7.83
N LYS A 100 12.62 -8.76 -7.51
CA LYS A 100 11.26 -9.07 -7.05
C LYS A 100 10.31 -8.93 -8.24
N GLN A 101 9.57 -9.98 -8.52
CA GLN A 101 8.76 -10.11 -9.72
C GLN A 101 7.36 -10.59 -9.39
N ILE A 102 6.40 -10.24 -10.23
CA ILE A 102 5.10 -10.89 -10.28
C ILE A 102 5.16 -12.07 -11.28
N SER A 103 4.42 -13.13 -11.05
CA SER A 103 4.32 -14.21 -12.04
C SER A 103 3.63 -13.71 -13.31
N LYS A 104 4.02 -14.27 -14.46
CA LYS A 104 3.40 -13.96 -15.75
C LYS A 104 1.89 -14.22 -15.74
N GLU A 105 1.46 -15.28 -15.05
CA GLU A 105 0.05 -15.61 -14.91
C GLU A 105 -0.72 -14.54 -14.15
N LEU A 106 -0.17 -14.09 -13.01
CA LEU A 106 -0.83 -13.06 -12.21
C LEU A 106 -0.82 -11.71 -12.93
N TYR A 107 0.29 -11.36 -13.62
CA TYR A 107 0.33 -10.17 -14.45
C TYR A 107 -0.74 -10.20 -15.55
N GLY A 108 -0.93 -11.34 -16.21
CA GLY A 108 -1.94 -11.51 -17.25
C GLY A 108 -3.39 -11.43 -16.75
N LYS A 109 -3.62 -11.50 -15.43
CA LYS A 109 -4.94 -11.31 -14.81
C LYS A 109 -5.25 -9.85 -14.47
N ILE A 110 -4.25 -8.96 -14.52
CA ILE A 110 -4.47 -7.53 -14.31
C ILE A 110 -5.17 -6.97 -15.54
N GLY A 111 -6.27 -6.26 -15.34
CA GLY A 111 -7.01 -5.61 -16.44
C GLY A 111 -6.16 -4.56 -17.15
N THR A 112 -6.40 -4.35 -18.44
CA THR A 112 -5.64 -3.37 -19.25
C THR A 112 -5.83 -1.93 -18.79
N GLU A 113 -6.98 -1.65 -18.15
CA GLU A 113 -7.32 -0.33 -17.60
C GLU A 113 -6.83 -0.12 -16.17
N ASP A 114 -6.22 -1.17 -15.58
CA ASP A 114 -5.70 -1.10 -14.22
C ASP A 114 -4.38 -0.32 -14.21
N GLU A 115 -4.42 0.88 -13.62
CA GLU A 115 -3.24 1.75 -13.52
C GLU A 115 -2.05 1.09 -12.80
N ARG A 116 -2.28 0.03 -12.00
CA ARG A 116 -1.22 -0.71 -11.30
C ARG A 116 -0.30 -1.50 -12.24
N LEU A 117 -0.65 -1.65 -13.52
CA LEU A 117 0.24 -2.23 -14.53
C LEU A 117 1.61 -1.53 -14.57
N VAL A 118 1.67 -0.22 -14.31
CA VAL A 118 2.93 0.55 -14.27
C VAL A 118 3.87 0.14 -13.14
N TRP A 119 3.39 -0.63 -12.17
CA TRP A 119 4.23 -1.15 -11.10
C TRP A 119 5.04 -2.39 -11.49
N TRP A 120 4.86 -2.88 -12.72
CA TRP A 120 5.49 -4.10 -13.22
C TRP A 120 6.13 -3.84 -14.58
N ASN A 121 7.39 -4.21 -14.74
CA ASN A 121 8.08 -4.04 -16.01
C ASN A 121 8.05 -5.34 -16.81
N PRO A 122 7.17 -5.47 -17.84
CA PRO A 122 7.08 -6.68 -18.65
C PRO A 122 8.25 -6.83 -19.63
N LYS A 123 9.06 -5.77 -19.82
CA LYS A 123 10.12 -5.70 -20.84
C LYS A 123 11.52 -5.58 -20.23
N ASP A 124 11.72 -6.01 -19.01
CA ASP A 124 13.04 -5.98 -18.41
C ASP A 124 14.00 -6.91 -19.19
N ALA A 125 14.74 -6.32 -20.12
CA ALA A 125 15.66 -7.03 -21.01
C ALA A 125 16.81 -7.74 -20.26
N ASN A 126 17.09 -7.33 -19.00
CA ASN A 126 18.12 -7.95 -18.18
C ASN A 126 17.62 -9.12 -17.37
N ASN A 127 16.33 -9.43 -17.45
CA ASN A 127 15.73 -10.52 -16.72
C ASN A 127 15.72 -11.80 -17.55
N LYS A 128 16.61 -12.71 -17.23
CA LYS A 128 16.68 -14.04 -17.84
C LYS A 128 15.41 -14.87 -17.63
N ASP A 129 14.61 -14.52 -16.62
CA ASP A 129 13.40 -15.25 -16.21
C ASP A 129 12.11 -14.65 -16.75
N GLY A 130 12.18 -13.71 -17.68
CA GLY A 130 11.02 -13.27 -18.46
C GLY A 130 10.33 -11.99 -18.08
N GLY A 131 10.89 -11.15 -17.24
CA GLY A 131 10.37 -9.80 -16.98
C GLY A 131 9.46 -9.69 -15.75
N TYR A 132 8.53 -8.75 -15.78
CA TYR A 132 7.55 -8.48 -14.70
C TYR A 132 8.14 -8.05 -13.37
N GLN A 133 9.29 -7.39 -13.44
CA GLN A 133 9.95 -6.81 -12.29
C GLN A 133 9.09 -5.75 -11.63
N GLN A 134 9.14 -5.68 -10.30
CA GLN A 134 8.48 -4.63 -9.56
C GLN A 134 9.14 -3.25 -9.78
N GLU A 135 8.30 -2.24 -9.94
CA GLU A 135 8.64 -0.83 -10.11
C GLU A 135 8.06 0.04 -8.99
N LYS A 136 7.36 -0.58 -8.03
CA LYS A 136 6.61 0.11 -7.00
C LYS A 136 7.48 0.65 -5.87
N PHE A 137 8.56 -0.07 -5.52
CA PHE A 137 9.44 0.29 -4.41
C PHE A 137 10.78 0.69 -4.97
N LYS A 138 11.09 1.97 -4.93
CA LYS A 138 12.34 2.56 -5.44
C LYS A 138 12.87 3.60 -4.48
N PHE A 139 14.17 3.85 -4.52
CA PHE A 139 14.74 5.02 -3.85
C PHE A 139 14.09 6.30 -4.38
N SER A 140 13.95 7.30 -3.52
CA SER A 140 13.61 8.67 -3.93
C SER A 140 14.81 9.35 -4.57
N ASP A 141 16.01 9.05 -4.07
CA ASP A 141 17.27 9.44 -4.65
C ASP A 141 18.27 8.28 -4.56
N ILE A 142 18.60 7.72 -5.72
CA ILE A 142 19.51 6.58 -5.85
C ILE A 142 20.97 6.94 -5.58
N GLN A 143 21.35 8.21 -5.73
CA GLN A 143 22.72 8.67 -5.50
C GLN A 143 23.04 8.76 -4.02
N THR A 144 22.06 9.19 -3.24
CA THR A 144 22.19 9.35 -1.78
C THR A 144 21.50 8.22 -1.01
N TRP A 145 20.88 7.26 -1.70
CA TRP A 145 20.15 6.13 -1.12
C TRP A 145 18.99 6.54 -0.21
N MET A 146 18.38 7.66 -0.55
CA MET A 146 17.29 8.23 0.22
C MET A 146 15.96 7.54 -0.15
N GLY A 147 15.11 7.41 0.84
CA GLY A 147 13.72 6.94 0.70
C GLY A 147 13.11 6.74 2.06
N ASP A 148 11.94 7.33 2.27
CA ASP A 148 11.20 7.23 3.53
C ASP A 148 10.59 5.84 3.69
N TYR A 149 10.47 5.39 4.93
CA TYR A 149 9.73 4.16 5.24
C TYR A 149 8.27 4.48 5.51
N VAL A 150 7.40 3.92 4.68
CA VAL A 150 5.95 4.00 4.84
C VAL A 150 5.47 2.76 5.58
N TRP A 151 4.94 2.95 6.78
CA TRP A 151 4.49 1.85 7.66
C TRP A 151 2.98 1.62 7.64
N MET A 152 2.21 2.68 7.35
CA MET A 152 0.75 2.61 7.29
C MET A 152 0.21 3.59 6.28
N ARG A 153 -0.76 3.14 5.49
CA ARG A 153 -1.49 3.95 4.53
C ARG A 153 -2.98 3.80 4.73
N ILE A 154 -3.73 4.83 4.34
CA ILE A 154 -5.17 4.84 4.50
C ILE A 154 -5.87 3.71 3.73
N GLU A 155 -5.34 3.30 2.58
CA GLU A 155 -5.90 2.21 1.78
C GLU A 155 -5.98 0.89 2.56
N GLU A 156 -5.08 0.67 3.50
CA GLU A 156 -5.13 -0.51 4.36
C GLU A 156 -6.38 -0.49 5.25
N MET A 157 -6.79 0.68 5.74
CA MET A 157 -8.01 0.80 6.55
C MET A 157 -9.26 0.46 5.74
N TYR A 158 -9.32 0.89 4.47
CA TYR A 158 -10.39 0.50 3.55
C TYR A 158 -10.44 -1.02 3.32
N LEU A 159 -9.29 -1.66 3.20
CA LEU A 159 -9.23 -3.12 3.02
C LEU A 159 -9.62 -3.87 4.30
N ILE A 160 -9.20 -3.39 5.49
CA ILE A 160 -9.60 -3.99 6.76
C ILE A 160 -11.11 -3.83 6.97
N ALA A 161 -11.67 -2.65 6.68
CA ALA A 161 -13.11 -2.42 6.77
C ALA A 161 -13.89 -3.35 5.83
N ALA A 162 -13.42 -3.48 4.58
CA ALA A 162 -14.03 -4.37 3.59
C ALA A 162 -14.03 -5.83 4.04
N GLU A 163 -12.90 -6.33 4.52
CA GLU A 163 -12.80 -7.72 5.01
C GLU A 163 -13.69 -7.92 6.25
N ALA A 164 -13.63 -7.02 7.21
CA ALA A 164 -14.43 -7.11 8.43
C ALA A 164 -15.94 -7.09 8.13
N GLU A 165 -16.39 -6.21 7.22
CA GLU A 165 -17.80 -6.17 6.77
C GLU A 165 -18.22 -7.50 6.13
N CYS A 166 -17.39 -8.06 5.25
CA CYS A 166 -17.65 -9.34 4.60
C CYS A 166 -17.75 -10.48 5.64
N ARG A 167 -16.83 -10.54 6.60
CA ARG A 167 -16.83 -11.54 7.69
C ARG A 167 -18.03 -11.41 8.63
N LEU A 168 -18.57 -10.21 8.76
CA LEU A 168 -19.79 -9.95 9.52
C LEU A 168 -21.07 -10.19 8.70
N GLY A 169 -20.96 -10.62 7.44
CA GLY A 169 -22.08 -10.91 6.55
C GLY A 169 -22.68 -9.70 5.85
N ASN A 170 -22.01 -8.55 5.88
CA ASN A 170 -22.42 -7.34 5.16
C ASN A 170 -21.65 -7.17 3.85
N ASP A 171 -21.92 -8.01 2.86
CA ASP A 171 -21.28 -7.94 1.55
C ASP A 171 -21.51 -6.62 0.81
N ALA A 172 -22.61 -5.92 1.08
CA ALA A 172 -22.89 -4.63 0.46
C ALA A 172 -21.90 -3.57 0.98
N GLY A 173 -21.71 -3.47 2.30
CA GLY A 173 -20.71 -2.57 2.90
C GLY A 173 -19.29 -2.89 2.48
N ALA A 174 -18.94 -4.19 2.41
CA ALA A 174 -17.63 -4.61 1.93
C ALA A 174 -17.36 -4.13 0.50
N ARG A 175 -18.35 -4.20 -0.39
CA ARG A 175 -18.24 -3.72 -1.76
C ARG A 175 -18.05 -2.22 -1.85
N GLU A 176 -18.70 -1.43 -1.01
CA GLU A 176 -18.52 0.03 -0.98
C GLU A 176 -17.07 0.39 -0.71
N TYR A 177 -16.45 -0.17 0.33
CA TYR A 177 -15.02 0.07 0.64
C TYR A 177 -14.09 -0.39 -0.50
N LEU A 178 -14.36 -1.53 -1.12
CA LEU A 178 -13.58 -2.01 -2.26
C LEU A 178 -13.74 -1.09 -3.48
N MET A 179 -14.95 -0.61 -3.76
CA MET A 179 -15.20 0.32 -4.86
C MET A 179 -14.52 1.66 -4.66
N ASP A 180 -14.52 2.21 -3.45
CA ASP A 180 -13.81 3.43 -3.11
C ASP A 180 -12.32 3.31 -3.44
N LEU A 181 -11.70 2.21 -3.05
CA LEU A 181 -10.30 1.94 -3.34
C LEU A 181 -10.07 1.69 -4.83
N MET A 182 -10.86 0.82 -5.43
CA MET A 182 -10.64 0.37 -6.80
C MET A 182 -10.92 1.46 -7.83
N SER A 183 -11.84 2.39 -7.55
CA SER A 183 -12.07 3.56 -8.42
C SER A 183 -10.81 4.42 -8.65
N LYS A 184 -9.81 4.32 -7.76
CA LYS A 184 -8.51 4.99 -7.87
C LYS A 184 -7.42 4.11 -8.49
N ARG A 185 -7.76 2.92 -8.94
CA ARG A 185 -6.82 1.92 -9.50
C ARG A 185 -7.23 1.48 -10.89
N ASP A 186 -8.52 1.23 -11.08
CA ASP A 186 -9.10 0.71 -12.30
C ASP A 186 -10.51 1.28 -12.44
N ALA A 187 -10.69 2.26 -13.31
CA ALA A 187 -11.97 2.92 -13.53
C ALA A 187 -13.03 1.97 -14.12
N SER A 188 -12.61 0.85 -14.72
CA SER A 188 -13.50 -0.17 -15.27
C SER A 188 -13.93 -1.22 -14.24
N TYR A 189 -13.35 -1.20 -13.04
CA TYR A 189 -13.63 -2.20 -12.02
C TYR A 189 -15.08 -2.14 -11.56
N ASN A 190 -15.75 -3.30 -11.63
CA ASN A 190 -17.12 -3.45 -11.13
C ASN A 190 -17.19 -4.70 -10.24
N CYS A 191 -17.30 -4.48 -8.95
CA CYS A 191 -17.37 -5.55 -7.95
C CYS A 191 -18.60 -6.45 -8.14
N ALA A 192 -19.72 -5.92 -8.63
CA ALA A 192 -20.95 -6.69 -8.85
C ALA A 192 -20.83 -7.72 -9.99
N GLN A 193 -19.90 -7.52 -10.92
CA GLN A 193 -19.68 -8.43 -12.07
C GLN A 193 -18.66 -9.55 -11.75
N LYS A 194 -17.96 -9.47 -10.63
CA LYS A 194 -17.02 -10.51 -10.22
C LYS A 194 -17.77 -11.58 -9.43
N SER A 195 -18.22 -12.62 -10.11
CA SER A 195 -18.77 -13.82 -9.46
C SER A 195 -17.67 -14.47 -8.61
N GLY A 196 -17.97 -14.80 -7.37
CA GLY A 196 -17.01 -15.44 -6.44
C GLY A 196 -16.44 -14.50 -5.37
N THR A 197 -17.08 -13.39 -5.11
CA THR A 197 -16.78 -12.51 -3.98
C THR A 197 -17.41 -12.99 -2.65
N SER A 198 -18.06 -14.14 -2.63
CA SER A 198 -18.28 -14.85 -1.38
C SER A 198 -16.96 -15.52 -1.01
N MET A 199 -16.38 -15.15 0.12
CA MET A 199 -15.31 -15.92 0.70
C MET A 199 -15.91 -17.23 1.22
N GLY A 200 -15.97 -18.23 0.34
CA GLY A 200 -16.22 -19.63 0.70
C GLY A 200 -14.90 -20.29 0.99
#